data_ddcf108f3829b59dcca78cc2a683b39e
#
_entry.id   ddcf108f3829b59dcca78cc2a683b39e
#
_cell.length_a   1.000
_cell.length_b   1.000
_cell.length_c   1.000
_cell.angle_alpha   90.00
_cell.angle_beta   90.00
_cell.angle_gamma   90.00
#
_symmetry.space_group_name_H-M   'P 1'
#
loop_
_entity.id
_entity.type
_entity.pdbx_description
1 polymer ?
#
loop_
_entity_poly.entity_id
_entity_poly.type
_entity_poly.pdbx_seq_one_letter_code
_entity_poly.pdbx_strand_id
1 'polypeptide(L)'
;MLGSRNLHEMIENAIDDIYKNLSVKIDKTNSDRIHAIEASGCTRFAYYERKDSLPSDNAAKISSLLGNSMRHSLSNVRGEYKIDTLVLEVNADMIMADEFILRFEIVPALPEVPHPQHMLYLNACLFAFNKDEGFLIYMTEDGKMVEFSVTKNNKMFEELVRRARVLSTLLKENRVPIVEPSNICTTCKYFERCYARKKVKNEGSGFILEEIFKPKK
;
A
#
# COMPACT_ATOMS: atom_id res chain seq x y z
N MET A 1 28.42 -33.27 -17.74
CA MET A 1 27.95 -31.93 -18.15
C MET A 1 26.73 -31.63 -17.36
N LEU A 2 26.78 -30.73 -16.40
CA LEU A 2 25.61 -30.17 -15.75
C LEU A 2 24.92 -29.31 -16.81
N GLY A 3 23.76 -29.76 -17.31
CA GLY A 3 22.97 -29.02 -18.26
C GLY A 3 22.79 -27.59 -17.74
N SER A 4 22.77 -26.62 -18.65
CA SER A 4 22.58 -25.20 -18.35
C SER A 4 21.21 -25.02 -17.68
N ARG A 5 21.14 -25.32 -16.40
CA ARG A 5 20.01 -24.93 -15.56
C ARG A 5 20.05 -23.40 -15.54
N ASN A 6 18.98 -22.77 -15.97
CA ASN A 6 18.87 -21.33 -15.88
C ASN A 6 18.71 -20.95 -14.40
N LEU A 7 19.84 -20.93 -13.68
CA LEU A 7 19.88 -20.65 -12.23
C LEU A 7 19.24 -19.29 -11.93
N HIS A 8 19.41 -18.33 -12.82
CA HIS A 8 18.83 -17.00 -12.69
C HIS A 8 17.29 -17.08 -12.61
N GLU A 9 16.67 -17.76 -13.57
CA GLU A 9 15.21 -17.97 -13.59
C GLU A 9 14.71 -18.74 -12.37
N MET A 10 15.46 -19.71 -11.89
CA MET A 10 15.10 -20.44 -10.67
C MET A 10 15.12 -19.54 -9.43
N ILE A 11 16.10 -18.64 -9.34
CA ILE A 11 16.19 -17.67 -8.23
C ILE A 11 15.06 -16.65 -8.33
N GLU A 12 14.76 -16.13 -9.51
CA GLU A 12 13.64 -15.19 -9.70
C GLU A 12 12.30 -15.83 -9.32
N ASN A 13 12.05 -17.05 -9.74
CA ASN A 13 10.83 -17.78 -9.37
C ASN A 13 10.75 -18.01 -7.85
N ALA A 14 11.87 -18.34 -7.21
CA ALA A 14 11.89 -18.48 -5.75
C ALA A 14 11.58 -17.19 -5.01
N ILE A 15 12.13 -16.05 -5.47
CA ILE A 15 11.81 -14.70 -4.94
C ILE A 15 10.32 -14.41 -5.12
N ASP A 16 9.76 -14.70 -6.29
CA ASP A 16 8.35 -14.50 -6.58
C ASP A 16 7.44 -15.30 -5.67
N ASP A 17 7.76 -16.55 -5.43
CA ASP A 17 6.97 -17.44 -4.56
C ASP A 17 7.03 -16.99 -3.11
N ILE A 18 8.20 -16.60 -2.60
CA ILE A 18 8.35 -16.05 -1.25
C ILE A 18 7.55 -14.76 -1.13
N TYR A 19 7.70 -13.84 -2.08
CA TYR A 19 6.98 -12.57 -2.09
C TYR A 19 5.46 -12.78 -2.07
N LYS A 20 4.93 -13.66 -2.93
CA LYS A 20 3.50 -13.99 -2.98
C LYS A 20 2.99 -14.59 -1.68
N ASN A 21 3.79 -15.45 -1.06
CA ASN A 21 3.38 -16.12 0.19
C ASN A 21 3.32 -15.17 1.39
N LEU A 22 4.26 -14.20 1.45
CA LEU A 22 4.36 -13.23 2.55
C LEU A 22 3.47 -11.99 2.34
N SER A 23 2.99 -11.73 1.13
CA SER A 23 2.15 -10.58 0.84
C SER A 23 0.75 -10.71 1.43
N VAL A 24 0.16 -9.57 1.81
CA VAL A 24 -1.23 -9.51 2.27
C VAL A 24 -2.15 -10.03 1.17
N LYS A 25 -3.02 -10.97 1.52
CA LYS A 25 -4.00 -11.55 0.60
C LYS A 25 -5.20 -10.60 0.49
N ILE A 26 -5.39 -10.03 -0.69
CA ILE A 26 -6.50 -9.14 -1.00
C ILE A 26 -7.43 -9.85 -1.99
N ASP A 27 -8.72 -9.90 -1.68
CA ASP A 27 -9.73 -10.36 -2.64
C ASP A 27 -9.91 -9.30 -3.74
N LYS A 28 -9.29 -9.53 -4.88
CA LYS A 28 -9.34 -8.62 -6.03
C LYS A 28 -10.65 -8.71 -6.82
N THR A 29 -11.45 -9.72 -6.57
CA THR A 29 -12.68 -10.00 -7.35
C THR A 29 -13.90 -9.25 -6.83
N ASN A 30 -13.97 -9.05 -5.52
CA ASN A 30 -15.10 -8.39 -4.87
C ASN A 30 -14.82 -6.90 -4.65
N SER A 31 -15.53 -6.05 -5.40
CA SER A 31 -15.39 -4.58 -5.28
C SER A 31 -16.00 -4.01 -4.00
N ASP A 32 -16.82 -4.75 -3.25
CA ASP A 32 -17.39 -4.33 -1.97
C ASP A 32 -16.51 -4.73 -0.78
N ARG A 33 -15.45 -5.50 -0.99
CA ARG A 33 -14.44 -5.82 0.01
C ARG A 33 -13.17 -5.06 -0.32
N ILE A 34 -12.87 -4.05 0.48
CA ILE A 34 -11.68 -3.18 0.33
C ILE A 34 -10.77 -3.41 1.53
N HIS A 35 -9.53 -3.79 1.26
CA HIS A 35 -8.53 -3.84 2.32
C HIS A 35 -8.07 -2.43 2.69
N ALA A 36 -7.92 -2.13 3.98
CA ALA A 36 -7.57 -0.79 4.46
C ALA A 36 -6.26 -0.26 3.85
N ILE A 37 -5.32 -1.14 3.50
CA ILE A 37 -4.07 -0.74 2.83
C ILE A 37 -4.32 -0.11 1.45
N GLU A 38 -5.39 -0.50 0.76
CA GLU A 38 -5.75 0.04 -0.54
C GLU A 38 -6.34 1.45 -0.44
N ALA A 39 -7.11 1.68 0.63
CA ALA A 39 -7.76 2.96 0.88
C ALA A 39 -6.84 3.96 1.60
N SER A 40 -5.93 3.50 2.45
CA SER A 40 -4.97 4.36 3.14
C SER A 40 -3.84 4.84 2.22
N GLY A 41 -3.48 4.04 1.22
CA GLY A 41 -2.47 4.37 0.23
C GLY A 41 -3.02 5.13 -0.99
N CYS A 42 -2.36 4.98 -2.14
CA CYS A 42 -2.82 5.55 -3.40
C CYS A 42 -3.96 4.72 -3.99
N THR A 43 -5.18 5.28 -4.05
CA THR A 43 -6.37 4.59 -4.58
C THR A 43 -6.22 4.23 -6.05
N ARG A 44 -5.48 5.01 -6.83
CA ARG A 44 -5.19 4.71 -8.23
C ARG A 44 -4.23 3.53 -8.39
N PHE A 45 -3.23 3.42 -7.51
CA PHE A 45 -2.38 2.23 -7.43
C PHE A 45 -3.22 0.98 -7.13
N ALA A 46 -4.08 1.04 -6.11
CA ALA A 46 -4.97 -0.06 -5.73
C ALA A 46 -5.92 -0.47 -6.87
N TYR A 47 -6.46 0.51 -7.60
CA TYR A 47 -7.28 0.25 -8.78
C TYR A 47 -6.51 -0.55 -9.84
N TYR A 48 -5.29 -0.14 -10.19
CA TYR A 48 -4.48 -0.85 -11.19
C TYR A 48 -4.07 -2.25 -10.69
N GLU A 49 -3.74 -2.40 -9.40
CA GLU A 49 -3.43 -3.71 -8.82
C GLU A 49 -4.59 -4.71 -8.96
N ARG A 50 -5.83 -4.23 -8.93
CA ARG A 50 -7.02 -5.07 -9.09
C ARG A 50 -7.38 -5.34 -10.54
N LYS A 51 -7.22 -4.35 -11.43
CA LYS A 51 -7.73 -4.43 -12.80
C LYS A 51 -6.71 -4.88 -13.83
N ASP A 52 -5.48 -4.43 -13.70
CA ASP A 52 -4.39 -4.67 -14.66
C ASP A 52 -3.04 -4.50 -13.96
N SER A 53 -2.71 -5.46 -13.12
CA SER A 53 -1.49 -5.42 -12.29
C SER A 53 -0.23 -5.57 -13.14
N LEU A 54 0.71 -4.64 -12.95
CA LEU A 54 2.07 -4.78 -13.48
C LEU A 54 2.92 -5.61 -12.50
N PRO A 55 3.85 -6.43 -13.00
CA PRO A 55 4.81 -7.11 -12.14
C PRO A 55 5.63 -6.09 -11.36
N SER A 56 5.94 -6.40 -10.12
CA SER A 56 6.95 -5.65 -9.36
C SER A 56 8.34 -6.12 -9.79
N ASP A 57 9.31 -5.22 -9.83
CA ASP A 57 10.69 -5.60 -10.07
C ASP A 57 11.28 -6.37 -8.87
N ASN A 58 12.39 -7.05 -9.09
CA ASN A 58 13.02 -7.88 -8.06
C ASN A 58 13.56 -7.05 -6.90
N ALA A 59 14.02 -5.81 -7.14
CA ALA A 59 14.50 -4.93 -6.09
C ALA A 59 13.36 -4.54 -5.13
N ALA A 60 12.19 -4.16 -5.67
CA ALA A 60 11.00 -3.87 -4.86
C ALA A 60 10.49 -5.09 -4.09
N LYS A 61 10.52 -6.29 -4.69
CA LYS A 61 10.16 -7.54 -3.99
C LYS A 61 11.10 -7.79 -2.83
N ILE A 62 12.41 -7.76 -3.06
CA ILE A 62 13.44 -8.03 -2.06
C ILE A 62 13.36 -7.01 -0.92
N SER A 63 13.25 -5.72 -1.21
CA SER A 63 13.15 -4.67 -0.18
C SER A 63 11.93 -4.83 0.72
N SER A 64 10.83 -5.40 0.20
CA SER A 64 9.62 -5.65 0.99
C SER A 64 9.68 -6.93 1.83
N LEU A 65 10.63 -7.84 1.57
CA LEU A 65 10.65 -9.16 2.23
C LEU A 65 10.86 -9.04 3.73
N LEU A 66 11.74 -8.16 4.20
CA LEU A 66 12.01 -8.00 5.64
C LEU A 66 10.73 -7.61 6.40
N GLY A 67 10.05 -6.56 5.95
CA GLY A 67 8.81 -6.12 6.56
C GLY A 67 7.69 -7.15 6.47
N ASN A 68 7.55 -7.84 5.33
CA ASN A 68 6.54 -8.87 5.15
C ASN A 68 6.83 -10.11 6.00
N SER A 69 8.10 -10.54 6.10
CA SER A 69 8.50 -11.67 6.95
C SER A 69 8.24 -11.35 8.42
N MET A 70 8.58 -10.15 8.87
CA MET A 70 8.33 -9.71 10.23
C MET A 70 6.83 -9.74 10.54
N ARG A 71 5.99 -9.13 9.71
CA ARG A 71 4.54 -9.15 9.88
C ARG A 71 3.95 -10.56 9.84
N HIS A 72 4.48 -11.42 8.98
CA HIS A 72 4.03 -12.81 8.88
C HIS A 72 4.39 -13.63 10.13
N SER A 73 5.53 -13.34 10.76
CA SER A 73 5.99 -14.02 11.99
C SER A 73 5.27 -13.53 13.24
N LEU A 74 4.62 -12.38 13.21
CA LEU A 74 3.77 -11.87 14.27
C LEU A 74 2.37 -12.48 14.18
N SER A 75 1.49 -12.10 15.08
CA SER A 75 0.14 -12.69 15.18
C SER A 75 -0.72 -12.50 13.93
N ASN A 76 -0.47 -11.43 13.15
CA ASN A 76 -1.17 -11.08 11.90
C ASN A 76 -2.68 -11.31 11.98
N VAL A 77 -3.32 -10.64 12.93
CA VAL A 77 -4.74 -10.84 13.24
C VAL A 77 -5.60 -10.15 12.19
N ARG A 78 -6.49 -10.91 11.55
CA ARG A 78 -7.44 -10.36 10.57
C ARG A 78 -8.68 -9.84 11.25
N GLY A 79 -9.17 -8.70 10.79
CA GLY A 79 -10.41 -8.09 11.23
C GLY A 79 -11.20 -7.50 10.07
N GLU A 80 -12.47 -7.26 10.31
CA GLU A 80 -13.39 -6.66 9.35
C GLU A 80 -14.24 -5.59 10.05
N TYR A 81 -14.52 -4.51 9.32
CA TYR A 81 -15.48 -3.49 9.73
C TYR A 81 -16.53 -3.32 8.63
N LYS A 82 -17.79 -3.58 8.96
CA LYS A 82 -18.90 -3.51 7.99
C LYS A 82 -19.54 -2.13 8.00
N ILE A 83 -19.71 -1.54 6.82
CA ILE A 83 -20.30 -0.22 6.61
C ILE A 83 -21.30 -0.33 5.47
N ASP A 84 -22.55 -0.52 5.76
CA ASP A 84 -23.61 -0.80 4.78
C ASP A 84 -23.25 -2.06 3.95
N THR A 85 -23.05 -1.89 2.65
CA THR A 85 -22.63 -2.98 1.74
C THR A 85 -21.12 -3.15 1.65
N LEU A 86 -20.35 -2.18 2.15
CA LEU A 86 -18.89 -2.18 2.11
C LEU A 86 -18.33 -2.96 3.30
N VAL A 87 -17.36 -3.81 3.06
CA VAL A 87 -16.56 -4.48 4.08
C VAL A 87 -15.13 -3.94 3.99
N LEU A 88 -14.68 -3.31 5.07
CA LEU A 88 -13.30 -2.87 5.21
C LEU A 88 -12.51 -3.97 5.91
N GLU A 89 -11.53 -4.54 5.22
CA GLU A 89 -10.65 -5.59 5.75
C GLU A 89 -9.36 -4.97 6.32
N VAL A 90 -8.89 -5.49 7.43
CA VAL A 90 -7.67 -5.07 8.09
C VAL A 90 -6.84 -6.26 8.56
N ASN A 91 -5.54 -6.06 8.68
CA ASN A 91 -4.63 -6.97 9.36
C ASN A 91 -3.85 -6.19 10.42
N ALA A 92 -4.03 -6.52 11.69
CA ALA A 92 -3.15 -6.02 12.74
C ALA A 92 -1.89 -6.89 12.80
N ASP A 93 -0.71 -6.29 12.84
CA ASP A 93 0.53 -7.07 12.92
C ASP A 93 0.60 -7.80 14.27
N MET A 94 0.18 -7.13 15.35
CA MET A 94 0.07 -7.71 16.68
C MET A 94 -0.99 -6.96 17.50
N ILE A 95 -1.70 -7.67 18.35
CA ILE A 95 -2.52 -7.10 19.43
C ILE A 95 -1.84 -7.50 20.75
N MET A 96 -1.37 -6.50 21.51
CA MET A 96 -0.64 -6.71 22.75
C MET A 96 -1.58 -6.52 23.94
N ALA A 97 -1.52 -7.45 24.88
CA ALA A 97 -2.29 -7.45 26.15
C ALA A 97 -3.82 -7.25 25.97
N ASP A 98 -4.33 -7.50 24.77
CA ASP A 98 -5.70 -7.18 24.33
C ASP A 98 -6.07 -5.68 24.45
N GLU A 99 -5.08 -4.80 24.54
CA GLU A 99 -5.27 -3.35 24.70
C GLU A 99 -4.78 -2.55 23.50
N PHE A 100 -3.59 -2.85 22.99
CA PHE A 100 -2.91 -2.04 21.98
C PHE A 100 -2.74 -2.79 20.68
N ILE A 101 -2.85 -2.06 19.57
CA ILE A 101 -2.50 -2.55 18.24
C ILE A 101 -1.11 -2.06 17.86
N LEU A 102 -0.23 -2.98 17.49
CA LEU A 102 1.09 -2.65 16.97
C LEU A 102 1.12 -2.79 15.45
N ARG A 103 1.74 -1.83 14.80
CA ARG A 103 2.02 -1.84 13.37
C ARG A 103 3.48 -1.54 13.13
N PHE A 104 4.16 -2.43 12.40
CA PHE A 104 5.58 -2.34 12.07
C PHE A 104 5.79 -1.92 10.61
N GLU A 105 6.66 -0.95 10.39
CA GLU A 105 7.03 -0.47 9.06
C GLU A 105 8.55 -0.41 8.93
N ILE A 106 9.09 -1.12 7.95
CA ILE A 106 10.53 -1.05 7.61
C ILE A 106 10.70 0.12 6.64
N VAL A 107 11.61 1.02 6.99
CA VAL A 107 11.87 2.26 6.23
C VAL A 107 13.38 2.47 6.04
N PRO A 108 13.79 3.12 4.94
CA PRO A 108 15.21 3.41 4.71
C PRO A 108 15.78 4.46 5.68
N ALA A 109 14.91 5.34 6.19
CA ALA A 109 15.27 6.34 7.20
C ALA A 109 14.09 6.57 8.15
N LEU A 110 14.39 6.78 9.44
CA LEU A 110 13.36 7.03 10.44
C LEU A 110 12.65 8.37 10.18
N PRO A 111 11.31 8.38 10.16
CA PRO A 111 10.56 9.62 9.98
C PRO A 111 10.53 10.44 11.29
N GLU A 112 10.52 11.77 11.16
CA GLU A 112 10.31 12.66 12.32
C GLU A 112 8.85 12.69 12.77
N VAL A 113 7.92 12.44 11.85
CA VAL A 113 6.47 12.33 12.08
C VAL A 113 5.91 11.10 11.36
N PRO A 114 4.87 10.45 11.89
CA PRO A 114 4.32 9.26 11.27
C PRO A 114 3.72 9.57 9.89
N HIS A 115 3.91 8.68 8.94
CA HIS A 115 3.34 8.83 7.60
C HIS A 115 1.80 8.77 7.65
N PRO A 116 1.10 9.71 7.01
CA PRO A 116 -0.38 9.79 7.05
C PRO A 116 -1.07 8.49 6.63
N GLN A 117 -0.54 7.80 5.63
CA GLN A 117 -1.08 6.52 5.16
C GLN A 117 -1.02 5.42 6.23
N HIS A 118 0.05 5.38 7.02
CA HIS A 118 0.20 4.39 8.09
C HIS A 118 -0.71 4.72 9.28
N MET A 119 -0.89 6.02 9.57
CA MET A 119 -1.85 6.47 10.57
C MET A 119 -3.30 6.11 10.18
N LEU A 120 -3.69 6.34 8.93
CA LEU A 120 -5.02 5.95 8.42
C LEU A 120 -5.22 4.44 8.53
N TYR A 121 -4.22 3.65 8.16
CA TYR A 121 -4.28 2.19 8.26
C TYR A 121 -4.41 1.71 9.69
N LEU A 122 -3.55 2.18 10.60
CA LEU A 122 -3.63 1.81 12.02
C LEU A 122 -4.97 2.22 12.62
N ASN A 123 -5.49 3.39 12.24
CA ASN A 123 -6.80 3.84 12.69
C ASN A 123 -7.92 2.90 12.24
N ALA A 124 -7.86 2.37 11.02
CA ALA A 124 -8.80 1.33 10.57
C ALA A 124 -8.73 0.07 11.46
N CYS A 125 -7.54 -0.35 11.84
CA CYS A 125 -7.36 -1.46 12.77
C CYS A 125 -7.99 -1.16 14.14
N LEU A 126 -7.78 0.05 14.68
CA LEU A 126 -8.36 0.47 15.96
C LEU A 126 -9.89 0.38 15.94
N PHE A 127 -10.55 0.79 14.83
CA PHE A 127 -12.00 0.64 14.70
C PHE A 127 -12.43 -0.81 14.54
N ALA A 128 -11.74 -1.60 13.70
CA ALA A 128 -12.12 -2.98 13.43
C ALA A 128 -12.01 -3.89 14.68
N PHE A 129 -10.99 -3.65 15.51
CA PHE A 129 -10.75 -4.41 16.74
C PHE A 129 -11.30 -3.74 18.00
N ASN A 130 -11.97 -2.59 17.84
CA ASN A 130 -12.52 -1.80 18.95
C ASN A 130 -11.48 -1.49 20.05
N LYS A 131 -10.33 -0.99 19.63
CA LYS A 131 -9.25 -0.53 20.52
C LYS A 131 -9.12 0.98 20.43
N ASP A 132 -8.63 1.61 21.49
CA ASP A 132 -8.55 3.07 21.58
C ASP A 132 -7.17 3.61 21.24
N GLU A 133 -6.14 2.78 21.35
CA GLU A 133 -4.75 3.16 21.11
C GLU A 133 -3.98 2.10 20.36
N GLY A 134 -3.00 2.55 19.59
CA GLY A 134 -2.04 1.68 18.90
C GLY A 134 -0.72 2.39 18.66
N PHE A 135 0.28 1.64 18.24
CA PHE A 135 1.62 2.15 18.01
C PHE A 135 2.09 1.85 16.58
N LEU A 136 2.59 2.88 15.92
CA LEU A 136 3.37 2.77 14.70
C LEU A 136 4.85 2.67 15.06
N ILE A 137 5.47 1.56 14.72
CA ILE A 137 6.87 1.30 14.98
C ILE A 137 7.60 1.29 13.64
N TYR A 138 8.43 2.30 13.42
CA TYR A 138 9.30 2.36 12.26
C TYR A 138 10.67 1.80 12.60
N MET A 139 11.19 0.97 11.73
CA MET A 139 12.49 0.34 11.89
C MET A 139 13.31 0.51 10.61
N THR A 140 14.60 0.72 10.76
CA THR A 140 15.56 0.68 9.66
C THR A 140 16.25 -0.68 9.61
N GLU A 141 16.85 -1.01 8.47
CA GLU A 141 17.59 -2.28 8.30
C GLU A 141 18.79 -2.42 9.25
N ASP A 142 19.36 -1.30 9.73
CA ASP A 142 20.44 -1.26 10.73
C ASP A 142 19.92 -1.34 12.19
N GLY A 143 18.63 -1.58 12.38
CA GLY A 143 18.02 -1.87 13.68
C GLY A 143 17.64 -0.64 14.51
N LYS A 144 17.75 0.58 13.97
CA LYS A 144 17.22 1.78 14.64
C LYS A 144 15.72 1.78 14.60
N MET A 145 15.08 2.33 15.64
CA MET A 145 13.63 2.37 15.76
C MET A 145 13.13 3.71 16.26
N VAL A 146 11.91 4.06 15.86
CA VAL A 146 11.10 5.12 16.47
C VAL A 146 9.67 4.66 16.54
N GLU A 147 8.99 5.02 17.63
CA GLU A 147 7.59 4.68 17.87
C GLU A 147 6.74 5.94 17.98
N PHE A 148 5.50 5.83 17.50
CA PHE A 148 4.49 6.88 17.61
C PHE A 148 3.20 6.28 18.14
N SER A 149 2.68 6.84 19.25
CA SER A 149 1.34 6.53 19.72
C SER A 149 0.29 7.15 18.81
N VAL A 150 -0.74 6.39 18.48
CA VAL A 150 -1.88 6.82 17.67
C VAL A 150 -3.16 6.45 18.40
N THR A 151 -3.93 7.46 18.75
CA THR A 151 -5.25 7.27 19.36
C THR A 151 -6.34 7.14 18.29
N LYS A 152 -7.40 6.43 18.60
CA LYS A 152 -8.59 6.26 17.75
C LYS A 152 -9.19 7.61 17.39
N ASN A 153 -9.37 7.87 16.10
CA ASN A 153 -9.81 9.15 15.57
C ASN A 153 -10.91 8.99 14.52
N ASN A 154 -12.10 9.49 14.81
CA ASN A 154 -13.27 9.38 13.93
C ASN A 154 -13.04 10.04 12.57
N LYS A 155 -12.39 11.22 12.51
CA LYS A 155 -12.16 11.93 11.26
C LYS A 155 -11.23 11.15 10.31
N MET A 156 -10.18 10.54 10.87
CA MET A 156 -9.28 9.67 10.09
C MET A 156 -10.02 8.44 9.57
N PHE A 157 -10.86 7.85 10.40
CA PHE A 157 -11.65 6.69 9.99
C PHE A 157 -12.68 7.05 8.92
N GLU A 158 -13.41 8.16 9.07
CA GLU A 158 -14.34 8.67 8.06
C GLU A 158 -13.66 8.93 6.71
N GLU A 159 -12.46 9.51 6.74
CA GLU A 159 -11.67 9.72 5.51
C GLU A 159 -11.28 8.39 4.85
N LEU A 160 -10.82 7.42 5.63
CA LEU A 160 -10.50 6.09 5.11
C LEU A 160 -11.75 5.42 4.48
N VAL A 161 -12.90 5.48 5.16
CA VAL A 161 -14.17 4.95 4.67
C VAL A 161 -14.60 5.65 3.38
N ARG A 162 -14.48 6.97 3.33
CA ARG A 162 -14.74 7.76 2.11
C ARG A 162 -13.88 7.27 0.95
N ARG A 163 -12.58 7.10 1.17
CA ARG A 163 -11.63 6.60 0.15
C ARG A 163 -11.96 5.18 -0.28
N ALA A 164 -12.33 4.30 0.65
CA ALA A 164 -12.73 2.93 0.36
C ALA A 164 -14.03 2.89 -0.48
N ARG A 165 -15.03 3.71 -0.16
CA ARG A 165 -16.27 3.84 -0.94
C ARG A 165 -16.00 4.35 -2.36
N VAL A 166 -15.15 5.36 -2.51
CA VAL A 166 -14.76 5.88 -3.82
C VAL A 166 -14.06 4.80 -4.64
N LEU A 167 -13.11 4.06 -4.04
CA LEU A 167 -12.42 2.98 -4.73
C LEU A 167 -13.40 1.88 -5.16
N SER A 168 -14.29 1.42 -4.25
CA SER A 168 -15.33 0.42 -4.54
C SER A 168 -16.21 0.84 -5.73
N THR A 169 -16.71 2.08 -5.70
CA THR A 169 -17.55 2.62 -6.80
C THR A 169 -16.79 2.64 -8.12
N LEU A 170 -15.57 3.16 -8.13
CA LEU A 170 -14.76 3.27 -9.35
C LEU A 170 -14.34 1.90 -9.91
N LEU A 171 -14.13 0.90 -9.04
CA LEU A 171 -13.89 -0.48 -9.44
C LEU A 171 -15.12 -1.09 -10.14
N LYS A 172 -16.32 -0.84 -9.63
CA LYS A 172 -17.60 -1.30 -10.24
C LYS A 172 -17.84 -0.63 -11.58
N GLU A 173 -17.59 0.67 -11.67
CA GLU A 173 -17.79 1.46 -12.90
C GLU A 173 -16.65 1.27 -13.92
N ASN A 174 -15.58 0.54 -13.62
CA ASN A 174 -14.37 0.43 -14.42
C ASN A 174 -13.75 1.81 -14.77
N ARG A 175 -13.79 2.73 -13.83
CA ARG A 175 -13.25 4.09 -13.96
C ARG A 175 -12.03 4.26 -13.10
N VAL A 176 -10.96 4.79 -13.71
CA VAL A 176 -9.69 5.03 -13.01
C VAL A 176 -9.86 6.20 -12.03
N PRO A 177 -9.41 6.06 -10.75
CA PRO A 177 -9.39 7.17 -9.80
C PRO A 177 -8.56 8.37 -10.30
N ILE A 178 -8.84 9.57 -9.80
CA ILE A 178 -8.02 10.76 -10.09
C ILE A 178 -6.59 10.58 -9.61
N VAL A 179 -5.65 11.31 -10.22
CA VAL A 179 -4.25 11.31 -9.77
C VAL A 179 -4.15 12.11 -8.48
N GLU A 180 -3.58 11.49 -7.46
CA GLU A 180 -3.20 12.13 -6.19
C GLU A 180 -1.66 12.18 -6.14
N PRO A 181 -1.02 13.28 -6.56
CA PRO A 181 0.43 13.37 -6.59
C PRO A 181 1.04 13.25 -5.18
N SER A 182 2.09 12.46 -5.07
CA SER A 182 2.85 12.28 -3.83
C SER A 182 4.33 12.00 -4.14
N ASN A 183 5.18 12.07 -3.13
CA ASN A 183 6.61 11.78 -3.26
C ASN A 183 6.89 10.33 -3.71
N ILE A 184 6.03 9.38 -3.37
CA ILE A 184 6.17 7.98 -3.79
C ILE A 184 5.84 7.75 -5.26
N CYS A 185 5.27 8.72 -5.97
CA CYS A 185 4.95 8.57 -7.39
C CYS A 185 6.20 8.36 -8.25
N THR A 186 7.33 8.95 -7.89
CA THR A 186 8.59 8.86 -8.66
C THR A 186 9.16 7.45 -8.75
N THR A 187 8.88 6.59 -7.78
CA THR A 187 9.30 5.18 -7.73
C THR A 187 8.15 4.21 -8.01
N CYS A 188 6.98 4.72 -8.36
CA CYS A 188 5.78 3.90 -8.56
C CYS A 188 5.82 3.20 -9.93
N LYS A 189 5.63 1.88 -9.96
CA LYS A 189 5.55 1.10 -11.20
C LYS A 189 4.44 1.54 -12.17
N TYR A 190 3.45 2.31 -11.69
CA TYR A 190 2.38 2.87 -12.51
C TYR A 190 2.60 4.33 -12.89
N PHE A 191 3.79 4.91 -12.64
CA PHE A 191 4.06 6.33 -12.90
C PHE A 191 3.69 6.72 -14.34
N GLU A 192 4.14 5.99 -15.33
CA GLU A 192 3.85 6.27 -16.72
C GLU A 192 2.34 6.20 -17.03
N ARG A 193 1.60 5.22 -16.47
CA ARG A 193 0.15 5.12 -16.64
C ARG A 193 -0.60 6.30 -16.02
N CYS A 194 -0.06 6.88 -14.95
CA CYS A 194 -0.65 8.01 -14.27
C CYS A 194 -0.43 9.33 -15.01
N TYR A 195 0.76 9.52 -15.57
CA TYR A 195 1.22 10.79 -16.10
C TYR A 195 1.42 10.78 -17.63
N ALA A 196 1.43 9.62 -18.29
CA ALA A 196 1.45 9.57 -19.73
C ALA A 196 0.17 10.22 -20.26
N ARG A 197 0.29 11.41 -20.83
CA ARG A 197 -0.77 12.02 -21.65
C ARG A 197 -1.06 11.02 -22.76
N LYS A 198 -2.31 10.56 -22.91
CA LYS A 198 -2.75 10.00 -24.17
C LYS A 198 -2.33 11.01 -25.22
N LYS A 199 -1.39 10.67 -26.10
CA LYS A 199 -1.14 11.42 -27.31
C LYS A 199 -2.47 11.42 -28.05
N VAL A 200 -3.28 12.45 -27.83
CA VAL A 200 -4.34 12.76 -28.74
C VAL A 200 -3.60 13.07 -30.01
N LYS A 201 -3.83 12.26 -31.05
CA LYS A 201 -3.42 12.57 -32.41
C LYS A 201 -4.15 13.85 -32.83
N ASN A 202 -3.64 14.97 -32.41
CA ASN A 202 -3.89 16.26 -33.02
C ASN A 202 -2.54 16.69 -33.56
N GLU A 203 -2.41 16.61 -34.86
CA GLU A 203 -1.36 17.29 -35.62
C GLU A 203 -1.38 18.76 -35.23
N GLY A 204 -0.29 19.24 -34.62
CA GLY A 204 -0.04 20.68 -34.41
C GLY A 204 -0.29 21.19 -32.98
N SER A 205 0.65 20.94 -32.10
CA SER A 205 1.31 21.92 -31.21
C SER A 205 2.17 21.17 -30.19
N GLY A 206 3.48 21.39 -30.32
CA GLY A 206 4.46 20.83 -29.39
C GLY A 206 4.36 21.52 -28.02
N PHE A 207 4.08 20.76 -26.99
CA PHE A 207 4.36 21.13 -25.62
C PHE A 207 5.36 20.15 -25.05
N ILE A 208 6.53 20.66 -24.67
CA ILE A 208 7.67 19.92 -24.17
C ILE A 208 7.50 19.72 -22.65
N LEU A 209 7.68 18.50 -22.20
CA LEU A 209 7.56 18.08 -20.78
C LEU A 209 8.57 18.75 -19.82
N GLU A 210 9.50 19.58 -20.32
CA GLU A 210 10.55 20.23 -19.53
C GLU A 210 10.07 21.37 -18.62
N GLU A 211 8.86 21.87 -18.77
CA GLU A 211 8.39 23.03 -18.00
C GLU A 211 7.73 22.70 -16.66
N ILE A 212 7.42 21.42 -16.38
CA ILE A 212 6.70 21.05 -15.15
C ILE A 212 7.65 20.85 -13.96
N PHE A 213 8.94 20.61 -14.18
CA PHE A 213 9.91 20.27 -13.15
C PHE A 213 11.09 21.25 -13.00
N LYS A 214 10.94 22.53 -13.36
CA LYS A 214 11.99 23.52 -13.02
C LYS A 214 11.85 23.89 -11.54
N PRO A 215 12.89 23.63 -10.70
CA PRO A 215 12.91 24.18 -9.35
C PRO A 215 12.94 25.70 -9.45
N LYS A 216 11.99 26.36 -8.81
CA LYS A 216 12.05 27.83 -8.64
C LYS A 216 13.32 28.15 -7.82
N LYS A 217 14.19 28.98 -8.41
CA LYS A 217 15.32 29.57 -7.73
C LYS A 217 14.86 30.54 -6.65
#